data_d149cf02d2b3adf1ec18a566aee472a3
#
_entry.id   d149cf02d2b3adf1ec18a566aee472a3
#
_cell.length_a   1.000
_cell.length_b   1.000
_cell.length_c   1.000
_cell.angle_alpha   90.00
_cell.angle_beta   90.00
_cell.angle_gamma   90.00
#
_symmetry.space_group_name_H-M   'P 1'
#
loop_
_entity.id
_entity.type
_entity.pdbx_description
1 polymer ?
#
loop_
_entity_poly.entity_id
_entity_poly.type
_entity_poly.pdbx_seq_one_letter_code
_entity_poly.pdbx_strand_id
1 'polypeptide(L)'
;VDSAVKAARKALNDPSWRGLPATDRGKLLSRLSQLVEEHRETLATIETWDNGKPYAVALNEDLSEVAETLRYYAGFADKVFGQVIETTPDKFAYTVREPVGVCGQIIP
;
A
#
# COMPACT_ATOMS: atom_id res chain seq x y z
N VAL A 1 -0.93 20.37 4.27
CA VAL A 1 0.05 19.64 3.46
C VAL A 1 1.34 19.41 4.27
N ASP A 2 2.02 20.46 4.76
CA ASP A 2 3.35 20.34 5.39
C ASP A 2 3.38 19.43 6.62
N SER A 3 2.36 19.47 7.47
CA SER A 3 2.28 18.59 8.65
C SER A 3 2.14 17.12 8.25
N ALA A 4 1.38 16.82 7.21
CA ALA A 4 1.23 15.47 6.67
C ALA A 4 2.55 14.94 6.09
N VAL A 5 3.26 15.77 5.32
CA VAL A 5 4.58 15.43 4.76
C VAL A 5 5.60 15.19 5.88
N LYS A 6 5.62 16.04 6.92
CA LYS A 6 6.50 15.85 8.09
C LYS A 6 6.20 14.56 8.83
N ALA A 7 4.93 14.23 9.04
CA ALA A 7 4.51 12.99 9.68
C ALA A 7 4.92 11.75 8.86
N ALA A 8 4.68 11.79 7.55
CA ALA A 8 5.06 10.71 6.64
C ALA A 8 6.59 10.50 6.61
N ARG A 9 7.36 11.59 6.60
CA ARG A 9 8.83 11.53 6.62
C ARG A 9 9.37 10.99 7.94
N LYS A 10 8.73 11.36 9.06
CA LYS A 10 9.04 10.79 10.37
C LYS A 10 8.77 9.30 10.40
N ALA A 11 7.61 8.85 9.92
CA ALA A 11 7.25 7.44 9.85
C ALA A 11 8.19 6.63 8.94
N LEU A 12 8.56 7.17 7.79
CA LEU A 12 9.51 6.54 6.87
C LEU A 12 10.86 6.23 7.53
N ASN A 13 11.31 7.11 8.42
CA ASN A 13 12.60 6.98 9.11
C ASN A 13 12.50 6.27 10.47
N ASP A 14 11.30 5.92 10.90
CA ASP A 14 11.08 5.23 12.17
C ASP A 14 11.65 3.80 12.09
N PRO A 15 12.53 3.41 13.05
CA PRO A 15 13.11 2.06 13.06
C PRO A 15 12.05 0.95 13.12
N SER A 16 10.92 1.19 13.79
CA SER A 16 9.82 0.22 13.89
C SER A 16 9.18 -0.08 12.53
N TRP A 17 9.15 0.91 11.62
CA TRP A 17 8.67 0.76 10.26
C TRP A 17 9.76 0.23 9.32
N ARG A 18 10.95 0.84 9.35
CA ARG A 18 12.06 0.44 8.47
C ARG A 18 12.54 -0.99 8.72
N GLY A 19 12.52 -1.42 9.98
CA GLY A 19 12.91 -2.77 10.39
C GLY A 19 11.80 -3.81 10.26
N LEU A 20 10.59 -3.41 9.88
CA LEU A 20 9.46 -4.32 9.77
C LEU A 20 9.67 -5.31 8.61
N PRO A 21 9.61 -6.63 8.86
CA PRO A 21 9.71 -7.63 7.80
C PRO A 21 8.65 -7.42 6.72
N ALA A 22 8.99 -7.74 5.48
CA ALA A 22 8.05 -7.61 4.35
C ALA A 22 6.76 -8.42 4.57
N THR A 23 6.87 -9.60 5.12
CA THR A 23 5.72 -10.45 5.49
C THR A 23 4.80 -9.79 6.51
N ASP A 24 5.33 -9.02 7.45
CA ASP A 24 4.51 -8.32 8.44
C ASP A 24 3.82 -7.09 7.84
N ARG A 25 4.45 -6.41 6.88
CA ARG A 25 3.75 -5.41 6.05
C ARG A 25 2.59 -6.03 5.27
N GLY A 26 2.79 -7.24 4.74
CA GLY A 26 1.71 -8.00 4.09
C GLY A 26 0.54 -8.29 5.04
N LYS A 27 0.82 -8.70 6.28
CA LYS A 27 -0.22 -8.90 7.31
C LYS A 27 -1.00 -7.63 7.62
N LEU A 28 -0.33 -6.47 7.67
CA LEU A 28 -1.00 -5.18 7.88
C LEU A 28 -1.95 -4.84 6.72
N LEU A 29 -1.53 -5.06 5.48
CA LEU A 29 -2.40 -4.87 4.31
C LEU A 29 -3.58 -5.85 4.31
N SER A 30 -3.36 -7.11 4.66
CA SER A 30 -4.45 -8.09 4.81
C SER A 30 -5.44 -7.66 5.89
N ARG A 31 -4.96 -7.16 7.03
CA ARG A 31 -5.86 -6.64 8.08
C ARG A 31 -6.62 -5.41 7.63
N LEU A 32 -5.98 -4.51 6.87
CA LEU A 32 -6.65 -3.35 6.29
C LEU A 32 -7.76 -3.77 5.31
N SER A 33 -7.52 -4.76 4.45
CA SER A 33 -8.54 -5.33 3.57
C SER A 33 -9.76 -5.83 4.37
N GLN A 34 -9.53 -6.56 5.46
CA GLN A 34 -10.62 -7.02 6.34
C GLN A 34 -11.39 -5.87 6.97
N LEU A 35 -10.70 -4.82 7.43
CA LEU A 35 -11.35 -3.63 8.00
C LEU A 35 -12.20 -2.88 6.97
N VAL A 36 -11.78 -2.82 5.72
CA VAL A 36 -12.59 -2.27 4.62
C VAL A 36 -13.88 -3.06 4.45
N GLU A 37 -13.81 -4.38 4.47
CA GLU A 37 -15.00 -5.25 4.39
C GLU A 37 -15.92 -5.09 5.63
N GLU A 38 -15.34 -5.05 6.84
CA GLU A 38 -16.07 -4.89 8.09
C GLU A 38 -16.83 -3.55 8.16
N HIS A 39 -16.27 -2.49 7.57
CA HIS A 39 -16.82 -1.13 7.59
C HIS A 39 -17.41 -0.67 6.25
N ARG A 40 -17.68 -1.58 5.36
CA ARG A 40 -18.07 -1.36 3.98
C ARG A 40 -19.22 -0.38 3.80
N GLU A 41 -20.31 -0.53 4.55
CA GLU A 41 -21.49 0.34 4.45
C GLU A 41 -21.19 1.78 4.88
N THR A 42 -20.39 1.95 5.93
CA THR A 42 -19.96 3.27 6.40
C THR A 42 -19.08 3.95 5.39
N LEU A 43 -18.11 3.22 4.84
CA LEU A 43 -17.19 3.75 3.82
C LEU A 43 -17.93 4.13 2.54
N ALA A 44 -18.88 3.30 2.08
CA ALA A 44 -19.70 3.61 0.91
C ALA A 44 -20.58 4.87 1.13
N THR A 45 -21.08 5.06 2.33
CA THR A 45 -21.86 6.25 2.69
C THR A 45 -20.98 7.51 2.61
N ILE A 46 -19.78 7.45 3.17
CA ILE A 46 -18.82 8.56 3.16
C ILE A 46 -18.41 8.90 1.73
N GLU A 47 -18.08 7.89 0.93
CA GLU A 47 -17.70 8.04 -0.48
C GLU A 47 -18.80 8.71 -1.30
N THR A 48 -20.05 8.27 -1.12
CA THR A 48 -21.20 8.88 -1.78
C THR A 48 -21.40 10.35 -1.37
N TRP A 49 -21.22 10.68 -0.11
CA TRP A 49 -21.34 12.04 0.39
C TRP A 49 -20.22 12.96 -0.13
N ASP A 50 -19.02 12.43 -0.25
CA ASP A 50 -17.86 13.21 -0.64
C ASP A 50 -17.88 13.56 -2.15
N ASN A 51 -18.15 12.58 -3.02
CA ASN A 51 -18.03 12.76 -4.47
C ASN A 51 -19.35 12.67 -5.24
N GLY A 52 -20.46 12.32 -4.61
CA GLY A 52 -21.77 12.21 -5.26
C GLY A 52 -21.98 10.93 -6.07
N LYS A 53 -21.08 9.94 -5.95
CA LYS A 53 -21.24 8.63 -6.61
C LYS A 53 -22.46 7.89 -6.06
N PRO A 54 -23.20 7.12 -6.87
CA PRO A 54 -24.28 6.27 -6.37
C PRO A 54 -23.81 5.30 -5.31
N TYR A 55 -24.53 5.22 -4.20
CA TYR A 55 -24.17 4.36 -3.07
C TYR A 55 -24.00 2.88 -3.45
N ALA A 56 -24.87 2.37 -4.32
CA ALA A 56 -24.79 0.99 -4.77
C ALA A 56 -23.47 0.69 -5.52
N VAL A 57 -22.96 1.66 -6.30
CA VAL A 57 -21.68 1.54 -7.01
C VAL A 57 -20.52 1.56 -6.01
N ALA A 58 -20.50 2.54 -5.10
CA ALA A 58 -19.51 2.61 -4.04
C ALA A 58 -19.47 1.32 -3.20
N LEU A 59 -20.65 0.82 -2.81
CA LEU A 59 -20.75 -0.38 -1.98
C LEU A 59 -20.33 -1.66 -2.70
N ASN A 60 -20.83 -1.89 -3.91
CA ASN A 60 -20.72 -3.20 -4.55
C ASN A 60 -19.54 -3.32 -5.52
N GLU A 61 -19.04 -2.21 -6.03
CA GLU A 61 -17.94 -2.18 -6.98
C GLU A 61 -16.66 -1.64 -6.33
N ASP A 62 -16.64 -0.35 -5.98
CA ASP A 62 -15.41 0.32 -5.53
C ASP A 62 -14.80 -0.33 -4.28
N LEU A 63 -15.61 -0.57 -3.24
CA LEU A 63 -15.08 -1.15 -2.00
C LEU A 63 -14.69 -2.62 -2.13
N SER A 64 -15.30 -3.35 -3.07
CA SER A 64 -14.85 -4.68 -3.41
C SER A 64 -13.46 -4.63 -4.05
N GLU A 65 -13.27 -3.75 -5.03
CA GLU A 65 -11.97 -3.56 -5.69
C GLU A 65 -10.89 -3.07 -4.72
N VAL A 66 -11.23 -2.17 -3.80
CA VAL A 66 -10.30 -1.72 -2.74
C VAL A 66 -9.84 -2.89 -1.89
N ALA A 67 -10.76 -3.71 -1.39
CA ALA A 67 -10.45 -4.85 -0.55
C ALA A 67 -9.61 -5.90 -1.29
N GLU A 68 -9.94 -6.19 -2.55
CA GLU A 68 -9.20 -7.11 -3.40
C GLU A 68 -7.80 -6.60 -3.73
N THR A 69 -7.66 -5.33 -4.06
CA THR A 69 -6.37 -4.69 -4.33
C THR A 69 -5.45 -4.76 -3.11
N LEU A 70 -5.96 -4.45 -1.92
CA LEU A 70 -5.20 -4.56 -0.68
C LEU A 70 -4.75 -6.00 -0.42
N ARG A 71 -5.63 -6.97 -0.67
CA ARG A 71 -5.33 -8.40 -0.51
C ARG A 71 -4.28 -8.88 -1.51
N TYR A 72 -4.37 -8.42 -2.75
CA TYR A 72 -3.38 -8.71 -3.79
C TYR A 72 -1.99 -8.22 -3.39
N TYR A 73 -1.87 -6.95 -3.00
CA TYR A 73 -0.58 -6.39 -2.60
C TYR A 73 -0.09 -6.89 -1.25
N ALA A 74 -0.96 -7.33 -0.37
CA ALA A 74 -0.57 -8.06 0.84
C ALA A 74 0.22 -9.33 0.51
N GLY A 75 -0.26 -10.10 -0.47
CA GLY A 75 0.44 -11.29 -0.98
C GLY A 75 1.69 -10.98 -1.79
N PHE A 76 1.87 -9.73 -2.22
CA PHE A 76 3.02 -9.30 -3.02
C PHE A 76 4.15 -8.68 -2.19
N ALA A 77 3.89 -8.36 -0.91
CA ALA A 77 4.79 -7.58 -0.07
C ALA A 77 6.22 -8.15 0.03
N ASP A 78 6.36 -9.47 0.04
CA ASP A 78 7.65 -10.20 0.11
C ASP A 78 8.17 -10.67 -1.25
N LYS A 79 7.55 -10.23 -2.36
CA LYS A 79 7.86 -10.69 -3.72
C LYS A 79 8.40 -9.58 -4.63
N VAL A 80 8.90 -8.51 -4.04
CA VAL A 80 9.53 -7.40 -4.77
C VAL A 80 11.02 -7.70 -4.91
N PHE A 81 11.38 -8.47 -5.94
CA PHE A 81 12.73 -8.94 -6.16
C PHE A 81 13.58 -7.95 -6.96
N GLY A 82 14.90 -8.00 -6.74
CA GLY A 82 15.88 -7.45 -7.65
C GLY A 82 16.30 -8.47 -8.71
N GLN A 83 17.38 -8.17 -9.41
CA GLN A 83 17.94 -9.01 -10.46
C GLN A 83 19.40 -9.27 -10.17
N VAL A 84 19.89 -10.46 -10.51
CA VAL A 84 21.31 -10.76 -10.63
C VAL A 84 21.70 -10.55 -12.10
N ILE A 85 22.75 -9.77 -12.33
CA ILE A 85 23.20 -9.38 -13.66
C ILE A 85 24.48 -10.17 -13.97
N GLU A 86 24.49 -10.83 -15.12
CA GLU A 86 25.69 -11.53 -15.59
C GLU A 86 26.82 -10.52 -15.89
N THR A 87 28.01 -10.83 -15.39
CA THR A 87 29.21 -10.02 -15.56
C THR A 87 30.42 -10.94 -15.75
N THR A 88 31.62 -10.38 -15.71
CA THR A 88 32.87 -11.17 -15.75
C THR A 88 33.05 -11.99 -14.47
N PRO A 89 33.82 -13.10 -14.49
CA PRO A 89 33.96 -14.01 -13.34
C PRO A 89 34.49 -13.38 -12.04
N ASP A 90 35.16 -12.24 -12.15
CA ASP A 90 35.72 -11.47 -11.03
C ASP A 90 34.72 -10.43 -10.43
N LYS A 91 33.50 -10.33 -10.99
CA LYS A 91 32.50 -9.34 -10.58
C LYS A 91 31.17 -9.98 -10.26
N PHE A 92 30.49 -9.42 -9.29
CA PHE A 92 29.11 -9.75 -8.97
C PHE A 92 28.27 -8.48 -8.98
N ALA A 93 27.23 -8.45 -9.82
CA ALA A 93 26.33 -7.30 -9.93
C ALA A 93 24.89 -7.72 -9.69
N TYR A 94 24.16 -6.93 -8.90
CA TYR A 94 22.74 -7.14 -8.63
C TYR A 94 22.02 -5.82 -8.42
N THR A 95 20.71 -5.84 -8.60
CA THR A 95 19.85 -4.70 -8.27
C THR A 95 19.08 -4.97 -6.97
N VAL A 96 18.89 -3.90 -6.21
CA VAL A 96 18.05 -3.92 -5.01
C VAL A 96 16.90 -2.93 -5.21
N ARG A 97 15.70 -3.32 -4.81
CA ARG A 97 14.55 -2.42 -4.79
C ARG A 97 14.52 -1.70 -3.46
N GLU A 98 14.49 -0.38 -3.52
CA GLU A 98 14.43 0.48 -2.34
C GLU A 98 13.22 1.41 -2.40
N PRO A 99 12.66 1.83 -1.26
CA PRO A 99 11.59 2.82 -1.24
C PRO A 99 12.02 4.13 -1.90
N VAL A 100 11.18 4.67 -2.77
CA VAL A 100 11.40 6.00 -3.38
C VAL A 100 11.40 7.11 -2.32
N GLY A 101 10.63 6.91 -1.27
CA GLY A 101 10.47 7.88 -0.18
C GLY A 101 9.00 8.25 0.04
N VAL A 102 8.77 9.47 0.49
CA VAL A 102 7.40 9.99 0.68
C VAL A 102 6.85 10.41 -0.67
N CYS A 103 5.70 9.86 -1.01
CA CYS A 103 4.96 10.17 -2.22
C CYS A 103 3.66 10.88 -1.87
N GLY A 104 3.29 11.88 -2.66
CA GLY A 104 1.96 12.50 -2.62
C GLY A 104 1.08 11.94 -3.72
N GLN A 105 -0.17 11.64 -3.40
CA GLN A 105 -1.17 11.18 -4.36
C GLN A 105 -2.43 12.02 -4.18
N ILE A 106 -2.88 12.68 -5.24
CA ILE A 106 -4.10 13.50 -5.29
C ILE A 106 -4.86 13.03 -6.53
N ILE A 107 -5.84 12.16 -6.30
CA ILE A 107 -6.62 11.51 -7.35
C ILE A 107 -8.10 11.90 -7.25
N PRO A 108 -8.84 11.87 -8.35
CA PRO A 108 -10.26 12.17 -8.35
C PRO A 108 -11.06 11.14 -7.55
#